data_d1ad4ef6fce07f5249ed017f0d846683
#
_entry.id   d1ad4ef6fce07f5249ed017f0d846683
#
_cell.length_a   1.000
_cell.length_b   1.000
_cell.length_c   1.000
_cell.angle_alpha   90.00
_cell.angle_beta   90.00
_cell.angle_gamma   90.00
#
_symmetry.space_group_name_H-M   'P 1'
#
loop_
_entity.id
_entity.type
_entity.pdbx_description
1 polymer ?
#
loop_
_entity_poly.entity_id
_entity_poly.type
_entity_poly.pdbx_seq_one_letter_code
_entity_poly.pdbx_strand_id
1 'polypeptide(L)'
;NLFLAIRDKLMQKDIVLIQSGMHLTDVYKNEQNLLRQALIVFRRNKVVILPQTMFYLSDENKKNFLSYMGKFDNVMLYAREQHTFNEAKKYFKTDRIAMCPDVVHSLIGRFRQYNFERDGILVCKRKDDNDILISSDELKEKLDDLQMKIEWMDTDLEVLPAELKMDTEGILSNIISEISKYKLVITDRLHGTIFSLIANTPVLLIGLRSDKVQANYEWYKEVPDILQ
;
A
#
# COMPACT_ATOMS: atom_id res chain seq x y z
N ASN A 1 6.70 26.67 -8.52
CA ASN A 1 5.90 25.52 -8.10
C ASN A 1 6.10 24.39 -9.12
N LEU A 2 6.58 23.23 -8.67
CA LEU A 2 6.89 22.07 -9.51
C LEU A 2 5.71 21.66 -10.40
N PHE A 3 4.49 21.62 -9.85
CA PHE A 3 3.30 21.25 -10.62
C PHE A 3 2.99 22.21 -11.79
N LEU A 4 3.26 23.49 -11.63
CA LEU A 4 3.10 24.45 -12.73
C LEU A 4 4.11 24.20 -13.84
N ALA A 5 5.38 23.95 -13.50
CA ALA A 5 6.41 23.61 -14.47
C ALA A 5 6.12 22.30 -15.23
N ILE A 6 5.53 21.30 -14.56
CA ILE A 6 5.07 20.07 -15.20
C ILE A 6 3.89 20.37 -16.12
N ARG A 7 2.87 21.10 -15.64
CA ARG A 7 1.69 21.46 -16.43
C ARG A 7 2.05 22.13 -17.75
N ASP A 8 3.02 23.04 -17.73
CA ASP A 8 3.42 23.81 -18.92
C ASP A 8 4.10 22.93 -19.99
N LYS A 9 4.49 21.70 -19.64
CA LYS A 9 5.04 20.68 -20.56
C LYS A 9 4.02 19.67 -21.04
N LEU A 10 2.82 19.60 -20.42
CA LEU A 10 1.80 18.62 -20.75
C LEU A 10 0.89 19.12 -21.88
N MET A 11 0.53 18.20 -22.76
CA MET A 11 -0.57 18.36 -23.70
C MET A 11 -1.89 17.96 -23.06
N GLN A 12 -2.99 18.48 -23.56
CA GLN A 12 -4.34 18.16 -23.01
C GLN A 12 -4.67 16.64 -23.05
N LYS A 13 -4.11 15.90 -24.00
CA LYS A 13 -4.28 14.44 -24.16
C LYS A 13 -3.49 13.61 -23.13
N ASP A 14 -2.52 14.22 -22.46
CA ASP A 14 -1.69 13.50 -21.49
C ASP A 14 -2.48 13.19 -20.24
N ILE A 15 -2.21 12.02 -19.66
CA ILE A 15 -2.84 11.53 -18.44
C ILE A 15 -1.89 11.78 -17.27
N VAL A 16 -2.41 12.37 -16.22
CA VAL A 16 -1.68 12.57 -14.96
C VAL A 16 -1.99 11.43 -14.02
N LEU A 17 -0.98 10.67 -13.62
CA LEU A 17 -1.11 9.61 -12.64
C LEU A 17 -0.68 10.12 -11.27
N ILE A 18 -1.56 9.97 -10.28
CA ILE A 18 -1.23 10.20 -8.87
C ILE A 18 -0.92 8.83 -8.25
N GLN A 19 0.20 8.73 -7.56
CA GLN A 19 0.69 7.46 -7.01
C GLN A 19 -0.31 6.80 -6.05
N SER A 20 -0.22 5.47 -5.94
CA SER A 20 -0.93 4.66 -4.94
C SER A 20 -0.50 5.03 -3.53
N GLY A 21 -1.38 4.86 -2.54
CA GLY A 21 -1.02 5.13 -1.15
C GLY A 21 -2.18 5.57 -0.26
N MET A 22 -1.94 6.56 0.59
CA MET A 22 -2.90 7.09 1.55
C MET A 22 -2.97 8.63 1.50
N HIS A 23 -3.31 9.18 0.31
CA HIS A 23 -3.53 10.61 0.13
C HIS A 23 -4.92 11.08 0.60
N LEU A 24 -5.86 10.12 0.77
CA LEU A 24 -7.20 10.36 1.28
C LEU A 24 -7.19 10.30 2.81
N THR A 25 -6.60 11.32 3.44
CA THR A 25 -6.39 11.34 4.89
C THR A 25 -6.31 12.77 5.43
N ASP A 26 -6.66 12.97 6.69
CA ASP A 26 -6.40 14.21 7.43
C ASP A 26 -5.23 14.10 8.42
N VAL A 27 -4.63 12.91 8.54
CA VAL A 27 -3.43 12.67 9.35
C VAL A 27 -2.17 13.21 8.65
N TYR A 28 -2.02 12.94 7.36
CA TYR A 28 -0.90 13.38 6.54
C TYR A 28 -1.30 14.60 5.72
N LYS A 29 -1.28 15.78 6.33
CA LYS A 29 -1.73 17.05 5.70
C LYS A 29 -0.97 17.39 4.41
N ASN A 30 0.32 17.06 4.33
CA ASN A 30 1.12 17.31 3.15
C ASN A 30 0.62 16.49 1.94
N GLU A 31 0.32 15.22 2.15
CA GLU A 31 -0.19 14.31 1.11
C GLU A 31 -1.54 14.78 0.57
N GLN A 32 -2.46 15.15 1.46
CA GLN A 32 -3.75 15.69 1.06
C GLN A 32 -3.61 17.03 0.31
N ASN A 33 -2.70 17.91 0.75
CA ASN A 33 -2.46 19.19 0.10
C ASN A 33 -1.82 19.03 -1.28
N LEU A 34 -0.90 18.08 -1.45
CA LEU A 34 -0.33 17.75 -2.77
C LEU A 34 -1.41 17.27 -3.72
N LEU A 35 -2.29 16.37 -3.27
CA LEU A 35 -3.41 15.90 -4.07
C LEU A 35 -4.34 17.07 -4.45
N ARG A 36 -4.69 17.92 -3.50
CA ARG A 36 -5.51 19.11 -3.76
C ARG A 36 -4.91 20.04 -4.81
N GLN A 37 -3.60 20.30 -4.72
CA GLN A 37 -2.87 21.11 -5.69
C GLN A 37 -2.84 20.46 -7.07
N ALA A 38 -2.59 19.16 -7.14
CA ALA A 38 -2.59 18.41 -8.40
C ALA A 38 -3.94 18.52 -9.12
N LEU A 39 -5.06 18.36 -8.41
CA LEU A 39 -6.40 18.48 -8.98
C LEU A 39 -6.67 19.86 -9.58
N ILE A 40 -6.21 20.92 -8.94
CA ILE A 40 -6.35 22.30 -9.44
C ILE A 40 -5.49 22.52 -10.69
N VAL A 41 -4.21 22.13 -10.60
CA VAL A 41 -3.23 22.42 -11.65
C VAL A 41 -3.52 21.63 -12.92
N PHE A 42 -3.90 20.36 -12.79
CA PHE A 42 -4.12 19.45 -13.92
C PHE A 42 -5.60 19.30 -14.31
N ARG A 43 -6.43 20.30 -14.01
CA ARG A 43 -7.87 20.28 -14.32
C ARG A 43 -8.22 20.11 -15.81
N ARG A 44 -7.29 20.34 -16.73
CA ARG A 44 -7.48 20.16 -18.18
C ARG A 44 -7.03 18.78 -18.67
N ASN A 45 -6.35 18.01 -17.85
CA ASN A 45 -5.87 16.68 -18.15
C ASN A 45 -6.79 15.63 -17.48
N LYS A 46 -6.83 14.41 -18.01
CA LYS A 46 -7.37 13.29 -17.26
C LYS A 46 -6.43 12.99 -16.08
N VAL A 47 -6.98 13.00 -14.86
CA VAL A 47 -6.24 12.66 -13.64
C VAL A 47 -6.70 11.28 -13.18
N VAL A 48 -5.79 10.35 -13.05
CA VAL A 48 -6.04 9.00 -12.51
C VAL A 48 -5.33 8.88 -11.18
N ILE A 49 -6.10 8.75 -10.12
CA ILE A 49 -5.59 8.51 -8.77
C ILE A 49 -5.52 7.00 -8.58
N LEU A 50 -4.29 6.48 -8.57
CA LEU A 50 -4.00 5.06 -8.38
C LEU A 50 -4.49 4.57 -7.01
N PRO A 51 -4.61 3.26 -6.76
CA PRO A 51 -5.33 2.71 -5.61
C PRO A 51 -4.99 3.36 -4.27
N GLN A 52 -6.00 3.91 -3.63
CA GLN A 52 -5.90 4.62 -2.35
C GLN A 52 -6.59 3.86 -1.23
N THR A 53 -6.01 3.91 -0.04
CA THR A 53 -6.72 3.69 1.23
C THR A 53 -7.17 5.02 1.80
N MET A 54 -8.38 5.06 2.33
CA MET A 54 -8.94 6.22 3.00
C MET A 54 -8.84 6.05 4.53
N PHE A 55 -8.32 7.08 5.20
CA PHE A 55 -8.30 7.12 6.65
C PHE A 55 -8.45 8.57 7.14
N TYR A 56 -9.51 8.84 7.85
CA TYR A 56 -9.80 10.15 8.44
C TYR A 56 -10.11 10.03 9.92
N LEU A 57 -9.55 10.93 10.72
CA LEU A 57 -9.91 11.10 12.13
C LEU A 57 -11.20 11.91 12.28
N SER A 58 -11.51 12.78 11.32
CA SER A 58 -12.70 13.64 11.31
C SER A 58 -13.60 13.30 10.12
N ASP A 59 -14.85 12.93 10.41
CA ASP A 59 -15.89 12.73 9.39
C ASP A 59 -16.19 14.01 8.62
N GLU A 60 -16.10 15.16 9.26
CA GLU A 60 -16.28 16.46 8.61
C GLU A 60 -15.18 16.72 7.58
N ASN A 61 -13.89 16.50 7.95
CA ASN A 61 -12.76 16.63 7.03
C ASN A 61 -12.90 15.68 5.85
N LYS A 62 -13.28 14.42 6.11
CA LYS A 62 -13.57 13.42 5.07
C LYS A 62 -14.63 13.92 4.09
N LYS A 63 -15.79 14.30 4.60
CA LYS A 63 -16.92 14.80 3.80
C LYS A 63 -16.51 16.02 2.97
N ASN A 64 -15.83 16.98 3.57
CA ASN A 64 -15.40 18.21 2.90
C ASN A 64 -14.43 17.91 1.76
N PHE A 65 -13.45 17.04 1.98
CA PHE A 65 -12.46 16.70 0.96
C PHE A 65 -13.04 15.87 -0.18
N LEU A 66 -13.84 14.85 0.13
CA LEU A 66 -14.48 14.02 -0.90
C LEU A 66 -15.50 14.82 -1.74
N SER A 67 -16.28 15.69 -1.10
CA SER A 67 -17.18 16.61 -1.81
C SER A 67 -16.41 17.58 -2.71
N TYR A 68 -15.24 18.02 -2.27
CA TYR A 68 -14.37 18.86 -3.09
C TYR A 68 -13.85 18.07 -4.31
N MET A 69 -13.33 16.86 -4.11
CA MET A 69 -12.82 16.01 -5.19
C MET A 69 -13.89 15.62 -6.20
N GLY A 70 -15.11 15.33 -5.74
CA GLY A 70 -16.25 14.94 -6.57
C GLY A 70 -16.68 16.02 -7.59
N LYS A 71 -16.25 17.28 -7.40
CA LYS A 71 -16.51 18.39 -8.35
C LYS A 71 -15.64 18.33 -9.61
N PHE A 72 -14.58 17.52 -9.62
CA PHE A 72 -13.68 17.41 -10.75
C PHE A 72 -14.13 16.30 -11.71
N ASP A 73 -14.64 16.66 -12.87
CA ASP A 73 -15.16 15.70 -13.86
C ASP A 73 -14.05 14.95 -14.60
N ASN A 74 -12.80 15.40 -14.51
CA ASN A 74 -11.63 14.81 -15.13
C ASN A 74 -10.89 13.80 -14.24
N VAL A 75 -11.43 13.46 -13.05
CA VAL A 75 -10.78 12.61 -12.06
C VAL A 75 -11.38 11.21 -12.07
N MET A 76 -10.51 10.20 -12.17
CA MET A 76 -10.80 8.79 -11.92
C MET A 76 -10.09 8.37 -10.63
N LEU A 77 -10.83 7.82 -9.68
CA LEU A 77 -10.31 7.32 -8.41
C LEU A 77 -10.37 5.79 -8.37
N TYR A 78 -9.25 5.16 -8.03
CA TYR A 78 -9.23 3.76 -7.67
C TYR A 78 -9.18 3.59 -6.15
N ALA A 79 -10.08 2.79 -5.63
CA ALA A 79 -10.12 2.41 -4.21
C ALA A 79 -9.42 1.06 -4.01
N ARG A 80 -8.55 1.00 -3.01
CA ARG A 80 -7.75 -0.21 -2.73
C ARG A 80 -8.53 -1.26 -1.94
N GLU A 81 -9.53 -0.81 -1.16
CA GLU A 81 -10.40 -1.68 -0.36
C GLU A 81 -11.85 -1.19 -0.37
N GLN A 82 -12.75 -2.08 0.03
CA GLN A 82 -14.21 -1.88 -0.05
C GLN A 82 -14.70 -0.67 0.76
N HIS A 83 -14.07 -0.39 1.91
CA HIS A 83 -14.40 0.78 2.74
C HIS A 83 -14.20 2.09 1.95
N THR A 84 -13.00 2.28 1.38
CA THR A 84 -12.69 3.47 0.56
C THR A 84 -13.63 3.60 -0.63
N PHE A 85 -13.95 2.49 -1.31
CA PHE A 85 -14.88 2.49 -2.42
C PHE A 85 -16.28 2.95 -1.99
N ASN A 86 -16.83 2.38 -0.93
CA ASN A 86 -18.16 2.69 -0.44
C ASN A 86 -18.28 4.14 0.04
N GLU A 87 -17.26 4.66 0.70
CA GLU A 87 -17.24 6.06 1.14
C GLU A 87 -17.13 7.02 -0.05
N ALA A 88 -16.18 6.78 -0.97
CA ALA A 88 -15.97 7.66 -2.12
C ALA A 88 -17.14 7.62 -3.12
N LYS A 89 -17.82 6.47 -3.29
CA LYS A 89 -18.99 6.31 -4.17
C LYS A 89 -20.13 7.29 -3.83
N LYS A 90 -20.19 7.81 -2.61
CA LYS A 90 -21.19 8.81 -2.21
C LYS A 90 -20.96 10.17 -2.89
N TYR A 91 -19.77 10.45 -3.40
CA TYR A 91 -19.33 11.74 -3.93
C TYR A 91 -18.87 11.70 -5.38
N PHE A 92 -18.54 10.53 -5.90
CA PHE A 92 -18.10 10.34 -7.28
C PHE A 92 -19.20 9.70 -8.12
N LYS A 93 -19.29 10.09 -9.40
CA LYS A 93 -20.11 9.37 -10.38
C LYS A 93 -19.61 7.93 -10.52
N THR A 94 -20.49 6.98 -10.79
CA THR A 94 -20.17 5.54 -10.82
C THR A 94 -19.09 5.18 -11.85
N ASP A 95 -19.00 5.91 -12.94
CA ASP A 95 -18.00 5.74 -13.99
C ASP A 95 -16.62 6.35 -13.65
N ARG A 96 -16.51 7.02 -12.51
CA ARG A 96 -15.29 7.69 -12.06
C ARG A 96 -14.68 7.13 -10.77
N ILE A 97 -15.18 5.99 -10.34
CA ILE A 97 -14.63 5.25 -9.21
C ILE A 97 -14.64 3.75 -9.52
N ALA A 98 -13.56 3.06 -9.20
CA ALA A 98 -13.47 1.62 -9.34
C ALA A 98 -12.63 1.01 -8.21
N MET A 99 -12.81 -0.28 -7.99
CA MET A 99 -11.93 -1.07 -7.13
C MET A 99 -10.70 -1.51 -7.91
N CYS A 100 -9.53 -1.45 -7.26
CA CYS A 100 -8.29 -1.98 -7.80
C CYS A 100 -7.33 -2.28 -6.64
N PRO A 101 -6.67 -3.45 -6.60
CA PRO A 101 -5.67 -3.73 -5.57
C PRO A 101 -4.49 -2.76 -5.65
N ASP A 102 -3.62 -2.77 -4.65
CA ASP A 102 -2.39 -1.99 -4.69
C ASP A 102 -1.59 -2.30 -5.97
N VAL A 103 -0.99 -1.29 -6.59
CA VAL A 103 -0.28 -1.45 -7.87
C VAL A 103 0.85 -2.47 -7.82
N VAL A 104 1.45 -2.67 -6.63
CA VAL A 104 2.53 -3.64 -6.42
C VAL A 104 2.07 -5.08 -6.64
N HIS A 105 0.76 -5.38 -6.52
CA HIS A 105 0.19 -6.69 -6.87
C HIS A 105 0.47 -7.08 -8.34
N SER A 106 0.68 -6.11 -9.23
CA SER A 106 1.01 -6.38 -10.64
C SER A 106 2.32 -7.14 -10.83
N LEU A 107 3.17 -7.20 -9.81
CA LEU A 107 4.44 -7.93 -9.81
C LEU A 107 4.30 -9.40 -9.41
N ILE A 108 3.16 -9.81 -8.81
CA ILE A 108 2.92 -11.21 -8.43
C ILE A 108 2.93 -12.08 -9.70
N GLY A 109 3.76 -13.13 -9.68
CA GLY A 109 3.96 -14.03 -10.81
C GLY A 109 4.73 -13.45 -12.01
N ARG A 110 5.14 -12.19 -11.95
CA ARG A 110 5.95 -11.51 -12.98
C ARG A 110 7.37 -11.21 -12.56
N PHE A 111 7.65 -11.35 -11.28
CA PHE A 111 8.98 -11.10 -10.72
C PHE A 111 9.82 -12.36 -10.78
N ARG A 112 11.17 -12.21 -10.83
CA ARG A 112 12.10 -13.35 -10.83
C ARG A 112 11.88 -14.17 -9.57
N GLN A 113 11.67 -15.47 -9.74
CA GLN A 113 11.60 -16.41 -8.62
C GLN A 113 13.01 -16.81 -8.18
N TYR A 114 13.23 -16.86 -6.88
CA TYR A 114 14.45 -17.34 -6.26
C TYR A 114 14.19 -18.72 -5.67
N ASN A 115 15.07 -19.66 -6.01
CA ASN A 115 14.94 -21.06 -5.59
C ASN A 115 15.97 -21.35 -4.49
N PHE A 116 15.67 -20.91 -3.28
CA PHE A 116 16.50 -21.18 -2.09
C PHE A 116 15.94 -22.36 -1.30
N GLU A 117 16.83 -23.08 -0.60
CA GLU A 117 16.40 -23.92 0.51
C GLU A 117 15.89 -22.99 1.63
N ARG A 118 14.62 -23.09 1.93
CA ARG A 118 13.94 -22.20 2.88
C ARG A 118 14.20 -22.66 4.30
N ASP A 119 14.53 -21.70 5.19
CA ASP A 119 14.70 -21.95 6.61
C ASP A 119 14.17 -20.80 7.47
N GLY A 120 13.63 -21.14 8.65
CA GLY A 120 13.18 -20.19 9.64
C GLY A 120 11.92 -19.41 9.27
N ILE A 121 11.65 -18.42 10.10
CA ILE A 121 10.49 -17.53 10.04
C ILE A 121 10.99 -16.07 9.96
N LEU A 122 10.46 -15.31 9.04
CA LEU A 122 10.65 -13.86 8.97
C LEU A 122 9.44 -13.14 9.56
N VAL A 123 9.67 -12.33 10.60
CA VAL A 123 8.64 -11.46 11.17
C VAL A 123 8.79 -10.07 10.59
N CYS A 124 7.84 -9.68 9.73
CA CYS A 124 7.80 -8.36 9.12
C CYS A 124 6.74 -7.51 9.82
N LYS A 125 7.13 -6.80 10.87
CA LYS A 125 6.22 -6.10 11.78
C LYS A 125 6.61 -4.63 11.95
N ARG A 126 5.61 -3.79 12.27
CA ARG A 126 5.81 -2.38 12.59
C ARG A 126 6.67 -2.22 13.85
N LYS A 127 7.55 -1.22 13.82
CA LYS A 127 8.35 -0.83 15.01
C LYS A 127 7.48 -0.13 16.07
N ASP A 128 6.42 0.58 15.64
CA ASP A 128 5.48 1.23 16.52
C ASP A 128 4.35 0.26 16.92
N ASP A 129 4.14 0.06 18.19
CA ASP A 129 3.09 -0.82 18.72
C ASP A 129 1.70 -0.13 18.80
N ASN A 130 1.53 1.00 18.12
CA ASN A 130 0.25 1.67 17.99
C ASN A 130 -0.66 0.94 16.99
N ASP A 131 -1.81 0.45 17.41
CA ASP A 131 -2.81 -0.17 16.55
C ASP A 131 -2.57 -1.66 16.21
N ILE A 132 -1.85 -2.41 17.06
CA ILE A 132 -1.60 -3.84 16.88
C ILE A 132 -2.45 -4.69 17.83
N LEU A 133 -2.79 -5.93 17.40
CA LEU A 133 -3.47 -6.92 18.22
C LEU A 133 -2.51 -7.70 19.12
N ILE A 134 -1.29 -7.98 18.63
CA ILE A 134 -0.26 -8.75 19.32
C ILE A 134 1.00 -7.89 19.41
N SER A 135 1.48 -7.62 20.61
CA SER A 135 2.74 -6.88 20.82
C SER A 135 3.95 -7.65 20.29
N SER A 136 5.07 -6.95 20.08
CA SER A 136 6.30 -7.60 19.64
C SER A 136 6.83 -8.57 20.68
N ASP A 137 6.69 -8.25 21.97
CA ASP A 137 7.16 -9.11 23.06
C ASP A 137 6.28 -10.36 23.21
N GLU A 138 4.95 -10.21 23.12
CA GLU A 138 4.04 -11.34 23.13
C GLU A 138 4.26 -12.29 21.93
N LEU A 139 4.55 -11.71 20.74
CA LEU A 139 4.84 -12.51 19.55
C LEU A 139 6.17 -13.24 19.69
N LYS A 140 7.20 -12.61 20.26
CA LYS A 140 8.49 -13.26 20.55
C LYS A 140 8.31 -14.43 21.49
N GLU A 141 7.61 -14.24 22.62
CA GLU A 141 7.34 -15.32 23.59
C GLU A 141 6.69 -16.53 22.94
N LYS A 142 5.68 -16.30 22.07
CA LYS A 142 5.01 -17.38 21.32
C LYS A 142 5.91 -18.09 20.31
N LEU A 143 6.86 -17.38 19.72
CA LEU A 143 7.76 -17.91 18.69
C LEU A 143 8.99 -18.61 19.28
N ASP A 144 9.45 -18.23 20.48
CA ASP A 144 10.61 -18.82 21.14
C ASP A 144 10.42 -20.32 21.41
N ASP A 145 9.17 -20.76 21.64
CA ASP A 145 8.84 -22.18 21.84
C ASP A 145 9.02 -23.05 20.58
N LEU A 146 9.09 -22.44 19.38
CA LEU A 146 9.18 -23.17 18.11
C LEU A 146 10.56 -23.72 17.80
N GLN A 147 11.61 -23.33 18.53
CA GLN A 147 13.01 -23.72 18.30
C GLN A 147 13.46 -23.55 16.84
N MET A 148 12.94 -22.55 16.15
CA MET A 148 13.24 -22.19 14.77
C MET A 148 14.05 -20.91 14.71
N LYS A 149 14.81 -20.73 13.61
CA LYS A 149 15.44 -19.45 13.31
C LYS A 149 14.36 -18.40 13.08
N ILE A 150 14.42 -17.27 13.81
CA ILE A 150 13.48 -16.15 13.68
C ILE A 150 14.25 -14.88 13.41
N GLU A 151 13.91 -14.20 12.32
CA GLU A 151 14.46 -12.91 11.99
C GLU A 151 13.36 -11.84 11.91
N TRP A 152 13.74 -10.59 12.20
CA TRP A 152 12.83 -9.46 12.24
C TRP A 152 13.21 -8.41 11.21
N MET A 153 12.25 -7.93 10.45
CA MET A 153 12.43 -6.82 9.51
C MET A 153 11.21 -5.88 9.54
N ASP A 154 11.37 -4.70 8.97
CA ASP A 154 10.27 -3.79 8.64
C ASP A 154 10.30 -3.51 7.12
N THR A 155 9.14 -3.33 6.51
CA THR A 155 9.04 -2.85 5.12
C THR A 155 9.35 -1.36 4.99
N ASP A 156 9.41 -0.63 6.11
CA ASP A 156 9.86 0.76 6.14
C ASP A 156 11.41 0.78 6.14
N LEU A 157 11.95 0.75 4.93
CA LEU A 157 13.38 0.65 4.72
C LEU A 157 14.05 1.99 4.95
N GLU A 158 15.13 2.00 5.72
CA GLU A 158 16.03 3.14 5.89
C GLU A 158 16.92 3.33 4.63
N VAL A 159 16.28 3.50 3.47
CA VAL A 159 16.98 3.74 2.20
C VAL A 159 16.86 5.22 1.84
N LEU A 160 17.99 5.83 1.51
CA LEU A 160 17.98 7.24 1.10
C LEU A 160 17.21 7.40 -0.22
N PRO A 161 16.41 8.48 -0.38
CA PRO A 161 15.65 8.73 -1.61
C PRO A 161 16.52 8.78 -2.88
N ALA A 162 17.79 9.15 -2.75
CA ALA A 162 18.75 9.15 -3.85
C ALA A 162 19.09 7.73 -4.32
N GLU A 163 19.29 6.80 -3.40
CA GLU A 163 19.58 5.38 -3.69
C GLU A 163 18.40 4.69 -4.34
N LEU A 164 17.18 4.95 -3.84
CA LEU A 164 15.94 4.46 -4.46
C LEU A 164 15.81 4.90 -5.93
N LYS A 165 16.19 6.14 -6.26
CA LYS A 165 16.15 6.64 -7.63
C LYS A 165 17.20 6.01 -8.53
N MET A 166 18.33 5.57 -7.98
CA MET A 166 19.43 5.00 -8.74
C MET A 166 19.23 3.52 -9.07
N ASP A 167 18.63 2.76 -8.15
CA ASP A 167 18.47 1.30 -8.32
C ASP A 167 17.22 0.75 -7.60
N THR A 168 16.04 1.23 -7.99
CA THR A 168 14.77 0.72 -7.41
C THR A 168 14.58 -0.78 -7.66
N GLU A 169 14.97 -1.27 -8.84
CA GLU A 169 14.80 -2.68 -9.22
C GLU A 169 15.74 -3.58 -8.41
N GLY A 170 16.99 -3.20 -8.21
CA GLY A 170 17.95 -3.94 -7.39
C GLY A 170 17.52 -3.99 -5.93
N ILE A 171 17.06 -2.87 -5.36
CA ILE A 171 16.56 -2.82 -3.99
C ILE A 171 15.36 -3.75 -3.82
N LEU A 172 14.39 -3.69 -4.73
CA LEU A 172 13.22 -4.58 -4.68
C LEU A 172 13.64 -6.05 -4.84
N SER A 173 14.57 -6.34 -5.76
CA SER A 173 15.12 -7.69 -5.97
C SER A 173 15.76 -8.25 -4.71
N ASN A 174 16.49 -7.43 -3.98
CA ASN A 174 17.13 -7.83 -2.73
C ASN A 174 16.09 -8.16 -1.66
N ILE A 175 15.03 -7.35 -1.52
CA ILE A 175 13.94 -7.59 -0.56
C ILE A 175 13.25 -8.92 -0.89
N ILE A 176 12.86 -9.13 -2.15
CA ILE A 176 12.17 -10.35 -2.58
C ILE A 176 13.07 -11.57 -2.42
N SER A 177 14.37 -11.45 -2.77
CA SER A 177 15.37 -12.49 -2.56
C SER A 177 15.52 -12.85 -1.08
N GLU A 178 15.54 -11.86 -0.19
CA GLU A 178 15.62 -12.09 1.25
C GLU A 178 14.40 -12.84 1.76
N ILE A 179 13.20 -12.36 1.46
CA ILE A 179 11.92 -12.99 1.87
C ILE A 179 11.83 -14.43 1.37
N SER A 180 12.34 -14.73 0.18
CA SER A 180 12.25 -16.07 -0.42
C SER A 180 13.08 -17.15 0.29
N LYS A 181 13.99 -16.77 1.22
CA LYS A 181 14.78 -17.70 2.02
C LYS A 181 14.02 -18.33 3.19
N TYR A 182 12.87 -17.78 3.57
CA TYR A 182 12.13 -18.21 4.76
C TYR A 182 11.00 -19.18 4.42
N LYS A 183 10.69 -20.07 5.37
CA LYS A 183 9.56 -21.02 5.28
C LYS A 183 8.24 -20.33 5.44
N LEU A 184 8.21 -19.25 6.24
CA LEU A 184 7.01 -18.49 6.59
C LEU A 184 7.38 -17.03 6.83
N VAL A 185 6.52 -16.12 6.37
CA VAL A 185 6.52 -14.72 6.80
C VAL A 185 5.35 -14.49 7.74
N ILE A 186 5.58 -13.82 8.86
CA ILE A 186 4.51 -13.33 9.75
C ILE A 186 4.49 -11.81 9.64
N THR A 187 3.35 -11.21 9.31
CA THR A 187 3.31 -9.77 9.06
C THR A 187 1.99 -9.11 9.45
N ASP A 188 2.08 -7.86 9.94
CA ASP A 188 0.98 -6.91 10.10
C ASP A 188 0.98 -5.82 9.01
N ARG A 189 1.89 -5.96 8.01
CA ARG A 189 2.09 -4.98 6.93
C ARG A 189 1.42 -5.44 5.64
N LEU A 190 0.71 -4.52 4.98
CA LEU A 190 0.20 -4.77 3.63
C LEU A 190 1.31 -5.13 2.65
N HIS A 191 2.38 -4.32 2.60
CA HIS A 191 3.50 -4.61 1.69
C HIS A 191 4.30 -5.85 2.10
N GLY A 192 4.36 -6.18 3.41
CA GLY A 192 4.91 -7.46 3.87
C GLY A 192 4.18 -8.65 3.24
N THR A 193 2.84 -8.59 3.20
CA THR A 193 2.02 -9.60 2.51
C THR A 193 2.29 -9.64 1.02
N ILE A 194 2.24 -8.49 0.33
CA ILE A 194 2.42 -8.43 -1.12
C ILE A 194 3.80 -8.93 -1.53
N PHE A 195 4.86 -8.53 -0.81
CA PHE A 195 6.23 -8.98 -1.08
C PHE A 195 6.40 -10.48 -0.84
N SER A 196 5.73 -11.04 0.17
CA SER A 196 5.70 -12.49 0.40
C SER A 196 5.06 -13.23 -0.77
N LEU A 197 3.95 -12.71 -1.32
CA LEU A 197 3.30 -13.27 -2.51
C LEU A 197 4.19 -13.17 -3.75
N ILE A 198 4.90 -12.05 -3.93
CA ILE A 198 5.86 -11.88 -5.03
C ILE A 198 7.02 -12.88 -4.88
N ALA A 199 7.51 -13.10 -3.64
CA ALA A 199 8.55 -14.06 -3.31
C ALA A 199 8.09 -15.53 -3.37
N ASN A 200 6.79 -15.75 -3.56
CA ASN A 200 6.15 -17.07 -3.45
C ASN A 200 6.45 -17.74 -2.08
N THR A 201 6.44 -16.96 -1.00
CA THR A 201 6.69 -17.43 0.36
C THR A 201 5.39 -17.42 1.14
N PRO A 202 5.02 -18.53 1.82
CA PRO A 202 3.84 -18.58 2.68
C PRO A 202 3.81 -17.42 3.67
N VAL A 203 2.62 -16.84 3.90
CA VAL A 203 2.47 -15.68 4.78
C VAL A 203 1.32 -15.85 5.77
N LEU A 204 1.59 -15.57 7.04
CA LEU A 204 0.62 -15.46 8.11
C LEU A 204 0.34 -13.98 8.38
N LEU A 205 -0.91 -13.58 8.16
CA LEU A 205 -1.37 -12.25 8.49
C LEU A 205 -1.75 -12.15 9.96
N ILE A 206 -1.07 -11.29 10.69
CA ILE A 206 -1.49 -10.92 12.05
C ILE A 206 -2.31 -9.63 11.97
N GLY A 207 -3.50 -9.68 12.60
CA GLY A 207 -4.46 -8.59 12.54
C GLY A 207 -3.96 -7.30 13.17
N LEU A 208 -4.47 -6.18 12.67
CA LEU A 208 -4.41 -4.87 13.31
C LEU A 208 -5.75 -4.62 14.02
N ARG A 209 -5.75 -3.74 15.03
CA ARG A 209 -7.00 -3.22 15.62
C ARG A 209 -7.81 -2.42 14.60
N SER A 210 -7.14 -1.81 13.64
CA SER A 210 -7.78 -1.18 12.48
C SER A 210 -7.94 -2.19 11.35
N ASP A 211 -9.10 -2.17 10.68
CA ASP A 211 -9.47 -3.09 9.58
C ASP A 211 -8.64 -2.93 8.29
N LYS A 212 -7.53 -2.16 8.32
CA LYS A 212 -6.78 -1.79 7.13
C LYS A 212 -6.12 -2.96 6.41
N VAL A 213 -5.53 -3.89 7.16
CA VAL A 213 -4.89 -5.09 6.58
C VAL A 213 -5.97 -6.10 6.20
N GLN A 214 -6.95 -6.30 7.09
CA GLN A 214 -8.11 -7.15 6.86
C GLN A 214 -8.86 -6.78 5.57
N ALA A 215 -9.10 -5.49 5.34
CA ALA A 215 -9.81 -5.00 4.17
C ALA A 215 -9.09 -5.30 2.84
N ASN A 216 -7.78 -5.44 2.85
CA ASN A 216 -7.00 -5.83 1.67
C ASN A 216 -6.91 -7.35 1.49
N TYR A 217 -7.20 -8.15 2.51
CA TYR A 217 -7.21 -9.62 2.46
C TYR A 217 -8.18 -10.15 1.39
N GLU A 218 -9.27 -9.45 1.13
CA GLU A 218 -10.24 -9.81 0.09
C GLU A 218 -9.63 -10.02 -1.30
N TRP A 219 -8.49 -9.38 -1.60
CA TRP A 219 -7.81 -9.52 -2.87
C TRP A 219 -7.03 -10.82 -3.04
N TYR A 220 -6.73 -11.51 -1.94
CA TYR A 220 -5.89 -12.71 -1.95
C TYR A 220 -6.40 -13.85 -1.07
N LYS A 221 -7.63 -13.78 -0.58
CA LYS A 221 -8.24 -14.83 0.26
C LYS A 221 -8.31 -16.19 -0.43
N GLU A 222 -8.23 -16.23 -1.77
CA GLU A 222 -8.23 -17.49 -2.55
C GLU A 222 -6.82 -17.97 -2.87
N VAL A 223 -5.77 -17.26 -2.45
CA VAL A 223 -4.39 -17.68 -2.64
C VAL A 223 -4.03 -18.71 -1.55
N PRO A 224 -3.62 -19.95 -1.94
CA PRO A 224 -3.44 -21.05 -0.99
C PRO A 224 -2.40 -20.84 0.10
N ASP A 225 -1.40 -20.00 -0.16
CA ASP A 225 -0.25 -19.79 0.72
C ASP A 225 -0.44 -18.63 1.72
N ILE A 226 -1.68 -18.14 1.88
CA ILE A 226 -2.02 -17.12 2.86
C ILE A 226 -2.81 -17.73 4.01
N LEU A 227 -2.26 -17.62 5.21
CA LEU A 227 -2.90 -17.97 6.47
C LEU A 227 -3.33 -16.70 7.20
N GLN A 228 -4.45 -16.77 7.93
CA GLN A 228 -4.98 -15.68 8.73
C GLN A 228 -5.20 -16.13 10.18
#